data_0a1e887e2118ed34ea1206b55627a8d8
#
_entry.id   0a1e887e2118ed34ea1206b55627a8d8
#
_cell.length_a   1.000
_cell.length_b   1.000
_cell.length_c   1.000
_cell.angle_alpha   90.00
_cell.angle_beta   90.00
_cell.angle_gamma   90.00
#
_symmetry.space_group_name_H-M   'P 1'
#
loop_
_entity.id
_entity.type
_entity.pdbx_description
1 polymer ?
#
loop_
_entity_poly.entity_id
_entity_poly.type
_entity_poly.pdbx_seq_one_letter_code
_entity_poly.pdbx_strand_id
1 'polypeptide(L)'
;MGKGLYAVFRTKQDLERHDAEIRHHTRVWQMDYVTIALGCMGFRETKFREFDKVLAEVVKEYMTDHLEDYKDDKEMVYSRNLVERELKQYVGKMYAPEEERYR
;
A
#
# COMPACT_ATOMS: atom_id res chain seq x y z
N MET A 1 10.98 24.02 11.48
CA MET A 1 11.31 22.78 10.76
C MET A 1 11.15 22.91 9.25
N GLY A 2 9.97 23.34 8.74
CA GLY A 2 9.76 23.48 7.31
C GLY A 2 10.74 24.43 6.62
N LYS A 3 11.07 25.55 7.25
CA LYS A 3 12.01 26.53 6.67
C LYS A 3 13.41 25.95 6.52
N GLY A 4 13.89 25.18 7.50
CA GLY A 4 15.21 24.57 7.43
C GLY A 4 15.29 23.52 6.33
N LEU A 5 14.24 22.74 6.16
CA LEU A 5 14.16 21.72 5.13
C LEU A 5 14.20 22.34 3.74
N TYR A 6 13.37 23.35 3.50
CA TYR A 6 13.32 24.01 2.19
C TYR A 6 14.58 24.80 1.86
N ALA A 7 15.28 25.29 2.87
CA ALA A 7 16.54 25.99 2.65
C ALA A 7 17.63 25.08 2.10
N VAL A 8 17.55 23.77 2.33
CA VAL A 8 18.51 22.79 1.81
C VAL A 8 18.27 22.51 0.32
N PHE A 9 17.00 22.55 -0.12
CA PHE A 9 16.65 22.21 -1.51
C PHE A 9 16.67 23.49 -2.37
N ARG A 10 17.72 23.63 -3.17
CA ARG A 10 17.95 24.83 -3.98
C ARG A 10 17.32 24.77 -5.36
N THR A 11 16.94 23.58 -5.83
CA THR A 11 16.40 23.39 -7.16
C THR A 11 15.10 22.58 -7.12
N LYS A 12 14.28 22.73 -8.16
CA LYS A 12 13.08 21.92 -8.36
C LYS A 12 13.43 20.43 -8.40
N GLN A 13 14.56 20.10 -9.01
CA GLN A 13 15.01 18.71 -9.11
C GLN A 13 15.31 18.10 -7.74
N ASP A 14 15.89 18.87 -6.82
CA ASP A 14 16.16 18.40 -5.46
C ASP A 14 14.87 18.14 -4.70
N LEU A 15 13.86 18.99 -4.85
CA LEU A 15 12.55 18.81 -4.24
C LEU A 15 11.86 17.56 -4.78
N GLU A 16 11.91 17.34 -6.09
CA GLU A 16 11.31 16.16 -6.71
C GLU A 16 11.97 14.88 -6.23
N ARG A 17 13.30 14.88 -6.07
CA ARG A 17 14.04 13.75 -5.53
C ARG A 17 13.65 13.45 -4.10
N HIS A 18 13.53 14.49 -3.28
CA HIS A 18 13.13 14.37 -1.88
C HIS A 18 11.72 13.79 -1.76
N ASP A 19 10.77 14.28 -2.56
CA ASP A 19 9.41 13.78 -2.59
C ASP A 19 9.36 12.30 -3.01
N ALA A 20 10.18 11.91 -3.98
CA ALA A 20 10.27 10.53 -4.41
C ALA A 20 10.80 9.62 -3.30
N GLU A 21 11.79 10.09 -2.54
CA GLU A 21 12.33 9.36 -1.39
C GLU A 21 11.28 9.18 -0.28
N ILE A 22 10.54 10.24 0.04
CA ILE A 22 9.47 10.17 1.04
C ILE A 22 8.42 9.14 0.63
N ARG A 23 7.98 9.16 -0.62
CA ARG A 23 7.00 8.20 -1.13
C ARG A 23 7.52 6.77 -1.08
N HIS A 24 8.80 6.56 -1.41
CA HIS A 24 9.43 5.26 -1.32
C HIS A 24 9.43 4.75 0.13
N HIS A 25 9.87 5.57 1.07
CA HIS A 25 9.91 5.21 2.49
C HIS A 25 8.50 4.90 3.02
N THR A 26 7.50 5.66 2.63
CA THR A 26 6.12 5.41 3.03
C THR A 26 5.64 4.05 2.56
N ARG A 27 5.99 3.65 1.33
CA ARG A 27 5.64 2.32 0.82
C ARG A 27 6.34 1.21 1.58
N VAL A 28 7.63 1.38 1.84
CA VAL A 28 8.42 0.39 2.58
C VAL A 28 7.88 0.19 3.98
N TRP A 29 7.50 1.28 4.65
CA TRP A 29 7.02 1.23 6.02
C TRP A 29 5.51 1.00 6.14
N GLN A 30 4.80 0.83 5.04
CA GLN A 30 3.35 0.67 5.07
C GLN A 30 2.90 -0.48 5.97
N MET A 31 3.57 -1.61 5.89
CA MET A 31 3.23 -2.76 6.73
C MET A 31 3.53 -2.50 8.20
N ASP A 32 4.55 -1.72 8.50
CA ASP A 32 4.86 -1.32 9.88
C ASP A 32 3.73 -0.47 10.45
N TYR A 33 3.23 0.48 9.66
CA TYR A 33 2.11 1.32 10.07
C TYR A 33 0.84 0.50 10.30
N VAL A 34 0.57 -0.45 9.42
CA VAL A 34 -0.56 -1.37 9.57
C VAL A 34 -0.43 -2.17 10.88
N THR A 35 0.77 -2.69 11.15
CA THR A 35 1.04 -3.45 12.36
C THR A 35 0.81 -2.61 13.62
N ILE A 36 1.29 -1.37 13.62
CA ILE A 36 1.10 -0.45 14.74
C ILE A 36 -0.40 -0.16 14.94
N ALA A 37 -1.12 0.10 13.85
CA ALA A 37 -2.56 0.36 13.90
C ALA A 37 -3.33 -0.81 14.50
N LEU A 38 -3.01 -2.03 14.07
CA LEU A 38 -3.63 -3.24 14.62
C LEU A 38 -3.30 -3.40 16.11
N GLY A 39 -2.06 -3.08 16.51
CA GLY A 39 -1.67 -3.06 17.92
C GLY A 39 -2.51 -2.07 18.72
N CYS A 40 -2.77 -0.89 18.18
CA CYS A 40 -3.65 0.11 18.80
C CYS A 40 -5.09 -0.39 18.94
N MET A 41 -5.53 -1.27 18.05
CA MET A 41 -6.85 -1.90 18.11
C MET A 41 -6.92 -3.09 19.06
N GLY A 42 -5.83 -3.43 19.70
CA GLY A 42 -5.79 -4.51 20.69
C GLY A 42 -5.15 -5.81 20.23
N PHE A 43 -4.58 -5.85 19.04
CA PHE A 43 -3.87 -7.04 18.57
C PHE A 43 -2.63 -7.29 19.44
N ARG A 44 -2.38 -8.56 19.73
CA ARG A 44 -1.18 -9.02 20.42
C ARG A 44 -0.62 -10.24 19.67
N GLU A 45 0.39 -10.86 20.21
CA GLU A 45 1.18 -11.89 19.53
C GLU A 45 0.33 -12.94 18.78
N THR A 46 -0.67 -13.52 19.43
CA THR A 46 -1.50 -14.56 18.80
C THR A 46 -2.25 -14.03 17.58
N LYS A 47 -2.86 -12.85 17.71
CA LYS A 47 -3.60 -12.24 16.60
C LYS A 47 -2.69 -11.80 15.47
N PHE A 48 -1.50 -11.32 15.79
CA PHE A 48 -0.52 -10.97 14.76
C PHE A 48 -0.06 -12.19 13.97
N ARG A 49 0.12 -13.34 14.64
CA ARG A 49 0.46 -14.59 13.94
C ARG A 49 -0.65 -15.02 12.98
N GLU A 50 -1.90 -14.92 13.42
CA GLU A 50 -3.05 -15.20 12.56
C GLU A 50 -3.09 -14.25 11.36
N PHE A 51 -2.89 -12.96 11.61
CA PHE A 51 -2.87 -11.94 10.59
C PHE A 51 -1.78 -12.21 9.56
N ASP A 52 -0.56 -12.49 9.99
CA ASP A 52 0.57 -12.78 9.10
C ASP A 52 0.29 -13.98 8.21
N LYS A 53 -0.32 -15.01 8.77
CA LYS A 53 -0.68 -16.23 8.04
C LYS A 53 -1.71 -15.94 6.97
N VAL A 54 -2.77 -15.23 7.31
CA VAL A 54 -3.83 -14.86 6.36
C VAL A 54 -3.27 -13.92 5.30
N LEU A 55 -2.44 -12.96 5.68
CA LEU A 55 -1.82 -12.04 4.74
C LEU A 55 -0.96 -12.78 3.73
N ALA A 56 -0.16 -13.75 4.18
CA ALA A 56 0.67 -14.55 3.28
C ALA A 56 -0.19 -15.34 2.28
N GLU A 57 -1.32 -15.87 2.71
CA GLU A 57 -2.24 -16.58 1.83
C GLU A 57 -2.86 -15.64 0.80
N VAL A 58 -3.30 -14.45 1.23
CA VAL A 58 -3.88 -13.45 0.34
C VAL A 58 -2.86 -12.97 -0.69
N VAL A 59 -1.64 -12.65 -0.26
CA VAL A 59 -0.58 -12.22 -1.17
C VAL A 59 -0.28 -13.30 -2.20
N LYS A 60 -0.18 -14.55 -1.76
CA LYS A 60 0.09 -15.67 -2.67
C LYS A 60 -0.99 -15.83 -3.72
N GLU A 61 -2.24 -15.75 -3.32
CA GLU A 61 -3.39 -15.86 -4.23
C GLU A 61 -3.37 -14.77 -5.30
N TYR A 62 -3.26 -13.50 -4.87
CA TYR A 62 -3.30 -12.38 -5.80
C TYR A 62 -2.03 -12.25 -6.63
N MET A 63 -0.87 -12.63 -6.11
CA MET A 63 0.36 -12.65 -6.90
C MET A 63 0.29 -13.64 -8.05
N THR A 64 -0.31 -14.80 -7.82
CA THR A 64 -0.49 -15.79 -8.88
C THR A 64 -1.37 -15.22 -10.00
N ASP A 65 -2.49 -14.60 -9.65
CA ASP A 65 -3.37 -13.95 -10.60
C ASP A 65 -2.69 -12.81 -11.35
N HIS A 66 -1.90 -12.00 -10.66
CA HIS A 66 -1.14 -10.91 -11.27
C HIS A 66 -0.13 -11.41 -12.31
N LEU A 67 0.58 -12.49 -12.01
CA LEU A 67 1.55 -13.05 -12.94
C LEU A 67 0.88 -13.61 -14.20
N GLU A 68 -0.26 -14.26 -14.04
CA GLU A 68 -1.02 -14.77 -15.18
C GLU A 68 -1.55 -13.62 -16.04
N ASP A 69 -2.15 -12.62 -15.41
CA ASP A 69 -2.74 -11.48 -16.10
C ASP A 69 -1.68 -10.64 -16.83
N TYR A 70 -0.50 -10.49 -16.25
CA TYR A 70 0.59 -9.69 -16.83
C TYR A 70 1.07 -10.23 -18.18
N LYS A 71 0.98 -11.54 -18.41
CA LYS A 71 1.37 -12.15 -19.68
C LYS A 71 0.50 -11.66 -20.84
N ASP A 72 -0.80 -11.48 -20.58
CA ASP A 72 -1.78 -11.11 -21.60
C ASP A 72 -2.05 -9.59 -21.61
N ASP A 73 -1.96 -8.94 -20.46
CA ASP A 73 -2.25 -7.53 -20.29
C ASP A 73 -1.25 -6.90 -19.31
N LYS A 74 -0.27 -6.15 -19.83
CA LYS A 74 0.76 -5.51 -19.03
C LYS A 74 0.20 -4.47 -18.07
N GLU A 75 -0.98 -3.93 -18.35
CA GLU A 75 -1.64 -2.97 -17.44
C GLU A 75 -2.34 -3.66 -16.29
N MET A 76 -2.49 -4.97 -16.35
CA MET A 76 -3.06 -5.79 -15.29
C MET A 76 -4.48 -5.37 -14.90
N VAL A 77 -5.29 -5.01 -15.91
CA VAL A 77 -6.64 -4.50 -15.71
C VAL A 77 -7.52 -5.51 -14.99
N TYR A 78 -7.44 -6.76 -15.40
CA TYR A 78 -8.22 -7.84 -14.79
C TYR A 78 -7.89 -8.01 -13.30
N SER A 79 -6.60 -8.07 -12.98
CA SER A 79 -6.14 -8.21 -11.60
C SER A 79 -6.55 -7.03 -10.74
N ARG A 80 -6.43 -5.81 -11.27
CA ARG A 80 -6.86 -4.60 -10.55
C ARG A 80 -8.36 -4.62 -10.27
N ASN A 81 -9.15 -5.04 -11.24
CA ASN A 81 -10.61 -5.13 -11.08
C ASN A 81 -10.99 -6.15 -10.01
N LEU A 82 -10.30 -7.27 -9.94
CA LEU A 82 -10.51 -8.26 -8.88
C LEU A 82 -10.22 -7.66 -7.50
N VAL A 83 -9.08 -7.00 -7.34
CA VAL A 83 -8.71 -6.36 -6.07
C VAL A 83 -9.75 -5.31 -5.67
N GLU A 84 -10.16 -4.46 -6.62
CA GLU A 84 -11.15 -3.41 -6.36
C GLU A 84 -12.50 -4.02 -5.91
N ARG A 85 -12.92 -5.09 -6.54
CA ARG A 85 -14.17 -5.78 -6.19
C ARG A 85 -14.11 -6.34 -4.76
N GLU A 86 -13.00 -6.99 -4.41
CA GLU A 86 -12.82 -7.56 -3.08
C GLU A 86 -12.76 -6.46 -2.01
N LEU A 87 -12.06 -5.37 -2.29
CA LEU A 87 -12.00 -4.23 -1.39
C LEU A 87 -13.39 -3.66 -1.13
N LYS A 88 -14.19 -3.46 -2.18
CA LYS A 88 -15.57 -2.99 -2.06
C LYS A 88 -16.39 -3.88 -1.15
N GLN A 89 -16.22 -5.18 -1.28
CA GLN A 89 -16.95 -6.16 -0.49
C GLN A 89 -16.65 -6.02 1.00
N TYR A 90 -15.38 -5.83 1.35
CA TYR A 90 -14.96 -5.77 2.75
C TYR A 90 -15.14 -4.41 3.39
N VAL A 91 -14.87 -3.33 2.67
CA VAL A 91 -14.93 -1.98 3.25
C VAL A 91 -16.25 -1.25 3.02
N GLY A 92 -17.08 -1.76 2.10
CA GLY A 92 -18.41 -1.20 1.87
C GLY A 92 -18.39 0.28 1.53
N LYS A 93 -19.09 1.09 2.32
CA LYS A 93 -19.22 2.53 2.08
C LYS A 93 -17.90 3.30 2.22
N MET A 94 -16.91 2.71 2.85
CA MET A 94 -15.59 3.34 3.00
C MET A 94 -14.70 3.15 1.78
N TYR A 95 -15.17 2.42 0.78
CA TYR A 95 -14.41 2.18 -0.44
C TYR A 95 -14.15 3.50 -1.18
N ALA A 96 -12.91 3.66 -1.63
CA ALA A 96 -12.52 4.73 -2.53
C ALA A 96 -11.71 4.12 -3.68
N PRO A 97 -11.86 4.61 -4.93
CA PRO A 97 -11.08 4.11 -6.05
C PRO A 97 -9.58 4.26 -5.82
N GLU A 98 -8.79 3.45 -6.52
CA GLU A 98 -7.33 3.43 -6.38
C GLU A 98 -6.71 4.81 -6.47
N GLU A 99 -7.17 5.63 -7.40
CA GLU A 99 -6.65 6.98 -7.61
C GLU A 99 -6.85 7.87 -6.38
N GLU A 100 -7.93 7.67 -5.66
CA GLU A 100 -8.21 8.43 -4.43
C GLU A 100 -7.50 7.86 -3.21
N ARG A 101 -7.35 6.52 -3.14
CA ARG A 101 -6.71 5.86 -2.01
C ARG A 101 -5.24 6.23 -1.87
N TYR A 102 -4.56 6.45 -2.98
CA TYR A 102 -3.11 6.67 -3.02
C TYR A 102 -2.73 8.09 -3.42
N ARG A 103 -3.61 9.00 -3.15
CA ARG A 103 -3.38 10.41 -3.41
C ARG A 103 -2.40 11.04 -2.45
#